data_02ca940d53cded7c62eb10107a564a97
#
_entry.id   02ca940d53cded7c62eb10107a564a97
#
_cell.length_a   1.000
_cell.length_b   1.000
_cell.length_c   1.000
_cell.angle_alpha   90.00
_cell.angle_beta   90.00
_cell.angle_gamma   90.00
#
_symmetry.space_group_name_H-M   'P 1'
#
loop_
_entity.id
_entity.type
_entity.pdbx_description
1 polymer ?
#
loop_
_entity_poly.entity_id
_entity_poly.type
_entity_poly.pdbx_seq_one_letter_code
_entity_poly.pdbx_strand_id
1 'polypeptide(L)'
;TFDSIVTGTRRVLEFAQAQGVSRFLLTSSGAIYGAQPPNLDRISENHEGAPNNLRAEAAYGNGKRTAEWLSCAFAQSSGLQTTIARIFALIGPGMPLNGPFAAGNFIRDQIQGKVIKIQGDGRPIRSYLYMADLCIWLLRILEFGKVGEAYNVGAEQPISIKDLADLIASTAGESQPIEIAVAAHN
;
A
#
# COMPACT_ATOMS: atom_id res chain seq x y z
N THR A 1 -9.17 -13.10 3.40
CA THR A 1 -8.14 -12.03 3.49
C THR A 1 -7.58 -11.87 4.90
N PHE A 2 -8.42 -11.60 5.93
CA PHE A 2 -7.95 -11.39 7.30
C PHE A 2 -7.18 -12.61 7.83
N ASP A 3 -7.78 -13.78 7.79
CA ASP A 3 -7.17 -15.04 8.25
C ASP A 3 -5.86 -15.36 7.52
N SER A 4 -5.83 -15.21 6.20
CA SER A 4 -4.62 -15.43 5.40
C SER A 4 -3.45 -14.52 5.83
N ILE A 5 -3.74 -13.26 6.18
CA ILE A 5 -2.73 -12.31 6.64
C ILE A 5 -2.24 -12.71 8.04
N VAL A 6 -3.16 -12.91 8.98
CA VAL A 6 -2.82 -13.14 10.39
C VAL A 6 -2.17 -14.50 10.60
N THR A 7 -2.82 -15.56 10.10
CA THR A 7 -2.30 -16.93 10.22
C THR A 7 -1.03 -17.11 9.40
N GLY A 8 -0.96 -16.52 8.20
CA GLY A 8 0.24 -16.54 7.37
C GLY A 8 1.42 -15.86 8.07
N THR A 9 1.23 -14.66 8.62
CA THR A 9 2.26 -13.95 9.37
C THR A 9 2.76 -14.76 10.56
N ARG A 10 1.84 -15.33 11.37
CA ARG A 10 2.21 -16.18 12.50
C ARG A 10 3.10 -17.33 12.07
N ARG A 11 2.71 -18.09 11.05
CA ARG A 11 3.48 -19.24 10.56
C ARG A 11 4.87 -18.85 10.06
N VAL A 12 5.00 -17.73 9.38
CA VAL A 12 6.30 -17.24 8.89
C VAL A 12 7.18 -16.79 10.04
N LEU A 13 6.63 -16.15 11.09
CA LEU A 13 7.36 -15.78 12.30
C LEU A 13 7.84 -17.01 13.07
N GLU A 14 6.97 -18.01 13.26
CA GLU A 14 7.32 -19.30 13.88
C GLU A 14 8.43 -20.01 13.10
N PHE A 15 8.35 -20.03 11.77
CA PHE A 15 9.39 -20.58 10.91
C PHE A 15 10.71 -19.80 11.04
N ALA A 16 10.66 -18.47 10.98
CA ALA A 16 11.85 -17.62 11.11
C ALA A 16 12.56 -17.88 12.47
N GLN A 17 11.81 -17.98 13.56
CA GLN A 17 12.33 -18.30 14.87
C GLN A 17 12.98 -19.70 14.90
N ALA A 18 12.28 -20.71 14.38
CA ALA A 18 12.78 -22.09 14.34
C ALA A 18 14.06 -22.25 13.50
N GLN A 19 14.24 -21.40 12.48
CA GLN A 19 15.44 -21.39 11.62
C GLN A 19 16.56 -20.48 12.16
N GLY A 20 16.39 -19.86 13.32
CA GLY A 20 17.40 -18.97 13.90
C GLY A 20 17.64 -17.70 13.06
N VAL A 21 16.61 -17.23 12.33
CA VAL A 21 16.69 -15.97 11.57
C VAL A 21 16.91 -14.82 12.54
N SER A 22 17.89 -13.97 12.26
CA SER A 22 18.24 -12.84 13.13
C SER A 22 17.37 -11.61 12.89
N ARG A 23 17.00 -11.33 11.63
CA ARG A 23 16.23 -10.13 11.23
C ARG A 23 15.01 -10.50 10.39
N PHE A 24 13.92 -9.81 10.63
CA PHE A 24 12.64 -10.02 9.96
C PHE A 24 12.01 -8.68 9.57
N LEU A 25 11.62 -8.55 8.31
CA LEU A 25 10.88 -7.40 7.82
C LEU A 25 9.45 -7.81 7.50
N LEU A 26 8.48 -7.19 8.17
CA LEU A 26 7.08 -7.32 7.81
C LEU A 26 6.70 -6.29 6.72
N THR A 27 6.23 -6.75 5.58
CA THR A 27 5.56 -5.89 4.60
C THR A 27 4.11 -5.63 5.05
N SER A 28 3.90 -4.47 5.67
CA SER A 28 2.60 -3.97 6.10
C SER A 28 2.00 -3.04 5.02
N SER A 29 1.06 -2.19 5.38
CA SER A 29 0.36 -1.32 4.43
C SER A 29 -0.09 -0.03 5.10
N GLY A 30 -0.16 1.07 4.34
CA GLY A 30 -0.82 2.31 4.77
C GLY A 30 -2.30 2.13 5.13
N ALA A 31 -2.94 1.03 4.71
CA ALA A 31 -4.32 0.69 5.10
C ALA A 31 -4.53 0.52 6.61
N ILE A 32 -3.46 0.33 7.38
CA ILE A 32 -3.54 0.23 8.84
C ILE A 32 -4.04 1.51 9.52
N TYR A 33 -3.86 2.65 8.87
CA TYR A 33 -4.27 3.95 9.39
C TYR A 33 -5.77 4.24 9.24
N GLY A 34 -6.48 3.45 8.41
CA GLY A 34 -7.87 3.74 8.07
C GLY A 34 -8.00 4.91 7.11
N ALA A 35 -9.08 5.69 7.26
CA ALA A 35 -9.31 6.87 6.44
C ALA A 35 -8.39 8.02 6.89
N GLN A 36 -7.71 8.63 5.94
CA GLN A 36 -6.88 9.81 6.22
C GLN A 36 -7.79 11.01 6.58
N PRO A 37 -7.51 11.70 7.70
CA PRO A 37 -8.25 12.92 8.06
C PRO A 37 -8.09 14.00 6.98
N PRO A 38 -9.15 14.74 6.64
CA PRO A 38 -9.12 15.74 5.56
C PRO A 38 -8.11 16.88 5.75
N ASN A 39 -7.76 17.16 7.00
CA ASN A 39 -6.81 18.22 7.39
C ASN A 39 -5.36 17.72 7.51
N LEU A 40 -5.09 16.48 7.11
CA LEU A 40 -3.77 15.87 7.21
C LEU A 40 -3.23 15.56 5.82
N ASP A 41 -2.24 16.31 5.36
CA ASP A 41 -1.63 16.13 4.04
C ASP A 41 -0.79 14.84 3.96
N ARG A 42 -0.10 14.51 5.06
CA ARG A 42 0.75 13.32 5.17
C ARG A 42 0.54 12.62 6.50
N ILE A 43 0.50 11.30 6.47
CA ILE A 43 0.39 10.48 7.67
C ILE A 43 1.81 10.13 8.14
N SER A 44 2.12 10.47 9.39
CA SER A 44 3.36 10.02 10.04
C SER A 44 3.21 8.61 10.61
N GLU A 45 4.34 7.95 10.88
CA GLU A 45 4.35 6.61 11.49
C GLU A 45 3.69 6.56 12.87
N ASN A 46 3.69 7.69 13.59
CA ASN A 46 3.08 7.83 14.91
C ASN A 46 1.58 8.16 14.88
N HIS A 47 0.97 8.24 13.69
CA HIS A 47 -0.47 8.50 13.59
C HIS A 47 -1.29 7.31 14.10
N GLU A 48 -2.16 7.57 15.07
CA GLU A 48 -2.98 6.54 15.75
C GLU A 48 -4.30 6.19 15.03
N GLY A 49 -4.41 6.44 13.72
CA GLY A 49 -5.57 6.06 12.93
C GLY A 49 -5.83 4.55 12.91
N ALA A 50 -7.06 4.16 12.60
CA ALA A 50 -7.45 2.75 12.46
C ALA A 50 -8.58 2.55 11.45
N PRO A 51 -8.65 1.39 10.78
CA PRO A 51 -9.81 1.01 9.99
C PRO A 51 -11.05 0.84 10.87
N ASN A 52 -12.23 1.15 10.32
CA ASN A 52 -13.48 0.98 11.05
C ASN A 52 -13.86 -0.51 11.15
N ASN A 53 -13.80 -1.06 12.36
CA ASN A 53 -14.07 -2.49 12.64
C ASN A 53 -15.51 -2.94 12.30
N LEU A 54 -16.45 -2.00 12.16
CA LEU A 54 -17.83 -2.32 11.80
C LEU A 54 -18.04 -2.43 10.28
N ARG A 55 -16.97 -2.32 9.48
CA ARG A 55 -17.01 -2.42 8.02
C ARG A 55 -16.27 -3.67 7.54
N ALA A 56 -16.91 -4.47 6.70
CA ALA A 56 -16.30 -5.67 6.13
C ALA A 56 -15.03 -5.38 5.31
N GLU A 57 -14.99 -4.22 4.65
CA GLU A 57 -13.86 -3.74 3.86
C GLU A 57 -12.60 -3.48 4.71
N ALA A 58 -12.77 -3.29 6.02
CA ALA A 58 -11.67 -3.09 6.96
C ALA A 58 -10.84 -4.36 7.23
N ALA A 59 -11.27 -5.53 6.74
CA ALA A 59 -10.60 -6.82 6.99
C ALA A 59 -9.12 -6.82 6.61
N TYR A 60 -8.75 -6.17 5.50
CA TYR A 60 -7.35 -6.07 5.06
C TYR A 60 -6.52 -5.21 6.03
N GLY A 61 -6.97 -3.99 6.31
CA GLY A 61 -6.25 -3.06 7.21
C GLY A 61 -6.13 -3.62 8.63
N ASN A 62 -7.20 -4.21 9.17
CA ASN A 62 -7.16 -4.84 10.49
C ASN A 62 -6.26 -6.08 10.52
N GLY A 63 -6.25 -6.89 9.45
CA GLY A 63 -5.32 -8.01 9.32
C GLY A 63 -3.85 -7.55 9.35
N LYS A 64 -3.51 -6.48 8.63
CA LYS A 64 -2.17 -5.89 8.65
C LYS A 64 -1.81 -5.31 10.03
N ARG A 65 -2.73 -4.62 10.72
CA ARG A 65 -2.52 -4.17 12.11
C ARG A 65 -2.22 -5.33 13.05
N THR A 66 -2.99 -6.41 12.95
CA THR A 66 -2.77 -7.62 13.74
C THR A 66 -1.42 -8.28 13.42
N ALA A 67 -1.01 -8.28 12.15
CA ALA A 67 0.30 -8.78 11.73
C ALA A 67 1.45 -7.94 12.30
N GLU A 68 1.33 -6.61 12.35
CA GLU A 68 2.29 -5.72 13.01
C GLU A 68 2.41 -6.05 14.51
N TRP A 69 1.27 -6.16 15.20
CA TRP A 69 1.24 -6.53 16.60
C TRP A 69 1.88 -7.91 16.85
N LEU A 70 1.56 -8.91 16.05
CA LEU A 70 2.18 -10.25 16.14
C LEU A 70 3.70 -10.18 15.99
N SER A 71 4.19 -9.40 15.01
CA SER A 71 5.63 -9.24 14.78
C SER A 71 6.33 -8.61 15.98
N CYS A 72 5.72 -7.61 16.61
CA CYS A 72 6.24 -6.99 17.83
C CYS A 72 6.22 -7.97 19.02
N ALA A 73 5.13 -8.74 19.20
CA ALA A 73 5.01 -9.73 20.26
C ALA A 73 6.06 -10.86 20.11
N PHE A 74 6.30 -11.34 18.90
CA PHE A 74 7.37 -12.31 18.60
C PHE A 74 8.75 -11.73 18.89
N ALA A 75 9.02 -10.48 18.49
CA ALA A 75 10.29 -9.82 18.77
C ALA A 75 10.60 -9.82 20.27
N GLN A 76 9.61 -9.48 21.09
CA GLN A 76 9.77 -9.44 22.56
C GLN A 76 10.01 -10.81 23.19
N SER A 77 9.37 -11.87 22.66
CA SER A 77 9.43 -13.21 23.24
C SER A 77 10.59 -14.06 22.72
N SER A 78 11.05 -13.84 21.47
CA SER A 78 12.04 -14.69 20.81
C SER A 78 13.38 -13.99 20.54
N GLY A 79 13.48 -12.69 20.72
CA GLY A 79 14.66 -11.90 20.35
C GLY A 79 14.82 -11.67 18.83
N LEU A 80 13.84 -12.09 18.01
CA LEU A 80 13.83 -11.82 16.58
C LEU A 80 13.77 -10.31 16.31
N GLN A 81 14.78 -9.78 15.61
CA GLN A 81 14.85 -8.35 15.31
C GLN A 81 13.87 -7.99 14.19
N THR A 82 12.70 -7.48 14.54
CA THR A 82 11.65 -7.14 13.57
C THR A 82 11.67 -5.66 13.20
N THR A 83 11.42 -5.39 11.91
CA THR A 83 11.12 -4.07 11.36
C THR A 83 9.84 -4.16 10.52
N ILE A 84 9.16 -3.03 10.32
CA ILE A 84 7.88 -2.98 9.63
C ILE A 84 7.94 -1.95 8.50
N ALA A 85 7.55 -2.33 7.28
CA ALA A 85 7.39 -1.43 6.15
C ALA A 85 5.90 -1.26 5.82
N ARG A 86 5.33 -0.07 6.07
CA ARG A 86 3.95 0.31 5.73
C ARG A 86 3.91 0.85 4.32
N ILE A 87 3.63 -0.04 3.37
CA ILE A 87 3.71 0.25 1.94
C ILE A 87 2.43 0.97 1.50
N PHE A 88 2.59 2.08 0.74
CA PHE A 88 1.52 2.83 0.09
C PHE A 88 1.33 2.39 -1.36
N ALA A 89 0.82 3.28 -2.22
CA ALA A 89 0.54 2.90 -3.60
C ALA A 89 1.84 2.67 -4.40
N LEU A 90 1.80 1.66 -5.24
CA LEU A 90 2.92 1.23 -6.07
C LEU A 90 2.56 1.31 -7.55
N ILE A 91 3.58 1.51 -8.37
CA ILE A 91 3.49 1.43 -9.83
C ILE A 91 4.76 0.78 -10.38
N GLY A 92 4.62 0.00 -11.44
CA GLY A 92 5.78 -0.58 -12.12
C GLY A 92 5.46 -1.82 -12.93
N PRO A 93 6.46 -2.41 -13.58
CA PRO A 93 6.30 -3.63 -14.37
C PRO A 93 5.67 -4.76 -13.55
N GLY A 94 4.78 -5.50 -14.17
CA GLY A 94 4.10 -6.63 -13.53
C GLY A 94 2.91 -6.28 -12.65
N MET A 95 2.54 -4.98 -12.53
CA MET A 95 1.33 -4.62 -11.78
C MET A 95 0.07 -5.17 -12.48
N PRO A 96 -0.95 -5.62 -11.72
CA PRO A 96 -2.20 -6.08 -12.30
C PRO A 96 -2.94 -4.97 -13.04
N LEU A 97 -3.24 -5.19 -14.31
CA LEU A 97 -3.97 -4.22 -15.14
C LEU A 97 -5.50 -4.34 -15.03
N ASN A 98 -6.00 -5.40 -14.39
CA ASN A 98 -7.44 -5.68 -14.20
C ASN A 98 -7.82 -5.76 -12.71
N GLY A 99 -7.11 -5.01 -11.86
CA GLY A 99 -7.32 -4.99 -10.42
C GLY A 99 -8.12 -3.78 -9.94
N PRO A 100 -8.25 -3.60 -8.62
CA PRO A 100 -8.93 -2.44 -8.02
C PRO A 100 -8.07 -1.17 -8.02
N PHE A 101 -7.01 -1.13 -8.82
CA PHE A 101 -6.03 -0.04 -8.82
C PHE A 101 -6.21 0.86 -10.04
N ALA A 102 -6.48 2.14 -9.81
CA ALA A 102 -6.72 3.12 -10.87
C ALA A 102 -5.56 3.16 -11.89
N ALA A 103 -4.31 3.22 -11.43
CA ALA A 103 -3.14 3.26 -12.31
C ALA A 103 -3.10 2.10 -13.30
N GLY A 104 -3.30 0.86 -12.83
CA GLY A 104 -3.32 -0.32 -13.70
C GLY A 104 -4.44 -0.28 -14.73
N ASN A 105 -5.64 0.14 -14.30
CA ASN A 105 -6.78 0.26 -15.20
C ASN A 105 -6.55 1.33 -16.28
N PHE A 106 -6.01 2.49 -15.91
CA PHE A 106 -5.71 3.58 -16.86
C PHE A 106 -4.62 3.16 -17.87
N ILE A 107 -3.56 2.50 -17.41
CA ILE A 107 -2.51 1.96 -18.29
C ILE A 107 -3.09 0.94 -19.27
N ARG A 108 -3.95 0.03 -18.80
CA ARG A 108 -4.64 -0.94 -19.66
C ARG A 108 -5.47 -0.24 -20.72
N ASP A 109 -6.29 0.73 -20.32
CA ASP A 109 -7.21 1.42 -21.22
C ASP A 109 -6.43 2.22 -22.27
N GLN A 110 -5.35 2.90 -21.87
CA GLN A 110 -4.43 3.59 -22.78
C GLN A 110 -3.79 2.63 -23.81
N ILE A 111 -3.24 1.49 -23.35
CA ILE A 111 -2.60 0.51 -24.26
C ILE A 111 -3.61 -0.10 -25.25
N GLN A 112 -4.87 -0.25 -24.82
CA GLN A 112 -5.93 -0.82 -25.64
C GLN A 112 -6.63 0.21 -26.56
N GLY A 113 -6.20 1.46 -26.54
CA GLY A 113 -6.85 2.54 -27.31
C GLY A 113 -8.28 2.83 -26.86
N LYS A 114 -8.58 2.59 -25.57
CA LYS A 114 -9.91 2.79 -24.99
C LYS A 114 -9.97 4.07 -24.18
N VAL A 115 -11.20 4.55 -24.00
CA VAL A 115 -11.48 5.68 -23.10
C VAL A 115 -11.02 5.33 -21.69
N ILE A 116 -10.21 6.20 -21.07
CA ILE A 116 -9.79 6.07 -19.67
C ILE A 116 -10.94 6.51 -18.76
N LYS A 117 -11.46 5.60 -17.96
CA LYS A 117 -12.62 5.86 -17.08
C LYS A 117 -12.18 6.05 -15.64
N ILE A 118 -12.42 7.25 -15.11
CA ILE A 118 -12.25 7.58 -13.69
C ILE A 118 -13.57 7.28 -12.99
N GLN A 119 -13.53 6.30 -12.07
CA GLN A 119 -14.67 5.97 -11.22
C GLN A 119 -14.67 6.90 -9.99
N GLY A 120 -15.53 7.91 -10.02
CA GLY A 120 -15.60 8.96 -9.01
C GLY A 120 -15.23 10.33 -9.58
N ASP A 121 -14.91 11.28 -8.71
CA ASP A 121 -14.66 12.67 -9.09
C ASP A 121 -13.20 13.00 -9.49
N GLY A 122 -12.30 12.01 -9.38
CA GLY A 122 -10.88 12.17 -9.70
C GLY A 122 -10.05 12.97 -8.68
N ARG A 123 -10.66 13.48 -7.60
CA ARG A 123 -9.98 14.30 -6.59
C ARG A 123 -9.05 13.54 -5.64
N PRO A 124 -9.29 12.26 -5.29
CA PRO A 124 -8.42 11.56 -4.35
C PRO A 124 -6.96 11.64 -4.76
N ILE A 125 -6.10 11.94 -3.77
CA ILE A 125 -4.65 12.09 -3.97
C ILE A 125 -3.97 10.78 -3.58
N ARG A 126 -2.96 10.40 -4.34
CA ARG A 126 -2.06 9.27 -4.09
C ARG A 126 -0.62 9.68 -4.37
N SER A 127 0.31 8.91 -3.83
CA SER A 127 1.71 8.93 -4.26
C SER A 127 2.10 7.53 -4.72
N TYR A 128 2.79 7.42 -5.83
CA TYR A 128 3.13 6.12 -6.43
C TYR A 128 4.63 5.88 -6.37
N LEU A 129 5.05 4.91 -5.58
CA LEU A 129 6.45 4.47 -5.53
C LEU A 129 6.71 3.45 -6.63
N TYR A 130 7.83 3.60 -7.33
CA TYR A 130 8.25 2.65 -8.35
C TYR A 130 8.72 1.33 -7.72
N MET A 131 8.39 0.19 -8.33
CA MET A 131 8.64 -1.13 -7.74
C MET A 131 10.12 -1.43 -7.49
N ALA A 132 11.05 -0.92 -8.33
CA ALA A 132 12.47 -1.11 -8.09
C ALA A 132 12.96 -0.34 -6.86
N ASP A 133 12.44 0.88 -6.66
CA ASP A 133 12.74 1.68 -5.47
C ASP A 133 12.19 1.01 -4.21
N LEU A 134 10.99 0.42 -4.29
CA LEU A 134 10.45 -0.40 -3.20
C LEU A 134 11.42 -1.50 -2.79
N CYS A 135 11.96 -2.26 -3.75
CA CYS A 135 12.91 -3.35 -3.45
C CYS A 135 14.15 -2.83 -2.71
N ILE A 136 14.71 -1.71 -3.16
CA ILE A 136 15.85 -1.07 -2.51
C ILE A 136 15.48 -0.64 -1.07
N TRP A 137 14.33 -0.01 -0.87
CA TRP A 137 13.88 0.44 0.43
C TRP A 137 13.66 -0.73 1.39
N LEU A 138 13.02 -1.82 0.94
CA LEU A 138 12.78 -2.99 1.77
C LEU A 138 14.09 -3.63 2.23
N LEU A 139 15.08 -3.78 1.33
CA LEU A 139 16.40 -4.31 1.69
C LEU A 139 17.13 -3.40 2.70
N ARG A 140 17.06 -2.08 2.50
CA ARG A 140 17.67 -1.13 3.44
C ARG A 140 16.98 -1.13 4.80
N ILE A 141 15.65 -1.21 4.86
CA ILE A 141 14.90 -1.31 6.13
C ILE A 141 15.22 -2.63 6.82
N LEU A 142 15.31 -3.74 6.08
CA LEU A 142 15.69 -5.03 6.64
C LEU A 142 17.08 -4.99 7.27
N GLU A 143 18.05 -4.37 6.61
CA GLU A 143 19.45 -4.35 7.04
C GLU A 143 19.75 -3.29 8.11
N PHE A 144 19.25 -2.06 7.90
CA PHE A 144 19.61 -0.89 8.70
C PHE A 144 18.46 -0.33 9.54
N GLY A 145 17.23 -0.82 9.34
CA GLY A 145 16.07 -0.36 10.09
C GLY A 145 16.24 -0.60 11.60
N LYS A 146 15.77 0.35 12.39
CA LYS A 146 15.78 0.24 13.85
C LYS A 146 14.76 -0.81 14.29
N VAL A 147 15.19 -1.73 15.10
CA VAL A 147 14.38 -2.84 15.60
C VAL A 147 13.15 -2.32 16.35
N GLY A 148 11.99 -2.87 16.05
CA GLY A 148 10.70 -2.48 16.62
C GLY A 148 10.06 -1.24 16.00
N GLU A 149 10.71 -0.60 15.01
CA GLU A 149 10.17 0.59 14.33
C GLU A 149 9.41 0.23 13.05
N ALA A 150 8.42 1.07 12.73
CA ALA A 150 7.69 1.05 11.48
C ALA A 150 8.12 2.22 10.59
N TYR A 151 8.14 1.99 9.28
CA TYR A 151 8.52 2.96 8.26
C TYR A 151 7.41 3.08 7.22
N ASN A 152 6.96 4.29 6.93
CA ASN A 152 6.09 4.57 5.81
C ASN A 152 6.90 4.50 4.51
N VAL A 153 6.48 3.63 3.60
CA VAL A 153 7.17 3.39 2.32
C VAL A 153 6.26 3.83 1.17
N GLY A 154 6.57 4.99 0.61
CA GLY A 154 5.79 5.61 -0.47
C GLY A 154 6.57 6.73 -1.12
N ALA A 155 6.13 7.21 -2.29
CA ALA A 155 6.73 8.36 -2.95
C ALA A 155 6.30 9.67 -2.28
N GLU A 156 7.13 10.70 -2.41
CA GLU A 156 6.83 12.02 -1.84
C GLU A 156 5.91 12.87 -2.72
N GLN A 157 5.87 12.59 -4.03
CA GLN A 157 5.12 13.38 -4.99
C GLN A 157 3.64 12.99 -4.97
N PRO A 158 2.75 13.88 -4.51
CA PRO A 158 1.32 13.64 -4.58
C PRO A 158 0.79 13.86 -6.00
N ILE A 159 -0.17 13.04 -6.42
CA ILE A 159 -0.87 13.19 -7.69
C ILE A 159 -2.35 12.88 -7.49
N SER A 160 -3.24 13.69 -8.06
CA SER A 160 -4.66 13.35 -8.07
C SER A 160 -4.94 12.20 -9.04
N ILE A 161 -6.04 11.48 -8.83
CA ILE A 161 -6.46 10.42 -9.77
C ILE A 161 -6.72 11.00 -11.15
N LYS A 162 -7.22 12.24 -11.23
CA LYS A 162 -7.42 12.94 -12.51
C LYS A 162 -6.08 13.23 -13.19
N ASP A 163 -5.14 13.86 -12.48
CA ASP A 163 -3.83 14.20 -13.06
C ASP A 163 -3.04 12.94 -13.44
N LEU A 164 -3.20 11.83 -12.71
CA LEU A 164 -2.64 10.54 -13.08
C LEU A 164 -3.21 10.03 -14.41
N ALA A 165 -4.52 10.17 -14.63
CA ALA A 165 -5.14 9.79 -15.89
C ALA A 165 -4.63 10.66 -17.06
N ASP A 166 -4.56 11.98 -16.85
CA ASP A 166 -4.01 12.94 -17.82
C ASP A 166 -2.54 12.60 -18.17
N LEU A 167 -1.72 12.29 -17.15
CA LEU A 167 -0.32 11.91 -17.32
C LEU A 167 -0.20 10.62 -18.14
N ILE A 168 -0.97 9.58 -17.82
CA ILE A 168 -0.95 8.31 -18.54
C ILE A 168 -1.41 8.50 -19.99
N ALA A 169 -2.49 9.27 -20.20
CA ALA A 169 -3.00 9.57 -21.53
C ALA A 169 -1.96 10.29 -22.41
N SER A 170 -1.15 11.17 -21.82
CA SER A 170 -0.13 11.94 -22.55
C SER A 170 1.18 11.20 -22.79
N THR A 171 1.43 10.09 -22.09
CA THR A 171 2.76 9.44 -22.08
C THR A 171 2.98 8.47 -23.24
N ALA A 172 1.93 7.92 -23.85
CA ALA A 172 2.06 6.84 -24.84
C ALA A 172 1.19 7.08 -26.08
N GLY A 173 1.81 7.42 -27.20
CA GLY A 173 1.16 7.44 -28.52
C GLY A 173 0.01 8.44 -28.63
N GLU A 174 -1.10 8.01 -29.24
CA GLU A 174 -2.31 8.84 -29.32
C GLU A 174 -2.98 8.94 -27.93
N SER A 175 -3.21 10.18 -27.51
CA SER A 175 -3.89 10.46 -26.25
C SER A 175 -5.32 9.95 -26.27
N GLN A 176 -5.71 9.15 -25.31
CA GLN A 176 -7.07 8.63 -25.21
C GLN A 176 -7.98 9.61 -24.45
N PRO A 177 -9.27 9.69 -24.82
CA PRO A 177 -10.23 10.48 -24.07
C PRO A 177 -10.36 10.01 -22.60
N ILE A 178 -10.61 10.98 -21.70
CA ILE A 178 -10.83 10.70 -20.29
C ILE A 178 -12.29 11.01 -19.94
N GLU A 179 -12.98 10.05 -19.38
CA GLU A 179 -14.33 10.21 -18.83
C GLU A 179 -14.28 10.14 -17.30
N ILE A 180 -14.90 11.14 -16.67
CA ILE A 180 -15.08 11.18 -15.21
C ILE A 180 -16.52 10.77 -14.93
N ALA A 181 -16.71 9.66 -14.22
CA ALA A 181 -18.03 9.30 -13.75
C ALA A 181 -18.45 10.32 -12.67
N VAL A 182 -19.43 11.15 -12.98
CA VAL A 182 -20.05 12.01 -11.98
C VAL A 182 -20.70 11.07 -10.97
N ALA A 183 -20.18 11.06 -9.74
CA ALA A 183 -20.82 10.32 -8.66
C ALA A 183 -22.26 10.80 -8.57
N ALA A 184 -23.21 9.87 -8.74
CA ALA A 184 -24.60 10.19 -8.44
C ALA A 184 -24.63 10.67 -6.99
N HIS A 185 -25.00 11.93 -6.79
CA HIS A 185 -25.24 12.45 -5.45
C HIS A 185 -26.43 11.68 -4.86
N ASN A 186 -26.12 10.76 -3.94
CA ASN A 186 -27.10 10.26 -2.97
C ASN A 186 -26.97 11.06 -1.67
#